data_c6019641a353b479e504b7e20d4450d7
#
_entry.id   c6019641a353b479e504b7e20d4450d7
#
_cell.length_a   1.000
_cell.length_b   1.000
_cell.length_c   1.000
_cell.angle_alpha   90.00
_cell.angle_beta   90.00
_cell.angle_gamma   90.00
#
_symmetry.space_group_name_H-M   'P 1'
#
loop_
_entity.id
_entity.type
_entity.pdbx_description
1 polymer ?
#
loop_
_entity_poly.entity_id
_entity_poly.type
_entity_poly.pdbx_seq_one_letter_code
_entity_poly.pdbx_strand_id
1 'polypeptide(L)'
;MTHRIAILVSLLFGAMPPCGSVFRQYAAGPTALAPVPGTTCTVFPADNVWNTPIDDLPVNRNSAAWAASLRGRHLTLGFGPAGGKNYGFPFQIVDNHTAMVPVAISDVAESDPGPYPFNAETPIEPYDGGDAHALMINKDTCILYELYDAHWNEGRPKAANGVIFDLKSNALIWDRSLPTASVDDAGLPLFPGLVRYDEVQAGVIDHALRFESSRAYSGAVLWPGTYTPTYLNTRDPSVIWMGSRWRLKKGFDISTYSAQAQVILTALKKYGMFMSDIGDDWQLDGTLDTDWSQNLVNELTTVPSSEFEAVDESSLMLDPDGRGCTCYCGAVKKR
;
A
#
# COMPACT_ATOMS: atom_id res chain seq x y z
N MET A 1 64.16 -21.39 -32.02
CA MET A 1 64.12 -20.66 -30.72
C MET A 1 62.96 -19.68 -30.77
N THR A 2 61.82 -20.10 -30.25
CA THR A 2 60.61 -19.28 -30.25
C THR A 2 60.22 -19.00 -28.80
N HIS A 3 60.41 -17.76 -28.37
CA HIS A 3 60.06 -17.29 -27.03
C HIS A 3 58.57 -17.05 -26.96
N ARG A 4 57.85 -17.78 -26.07
CA ARG A 4 56.49 -17.48 -25.67
C ARG A 4 56.51 -16.54 -24.49
N ILE A 5 56.00 -15.33 -24.66
CA ILE A 5 55.75 -14.37 -23.59
C ILE A 5 54.44 -14.73 -22.93
N ALA A 6 54.43 -15.15 -21.69
CA ALA A 6 53.25 -15.34 -20.87
C ALA A 6 52.87 -13.98 -20.24
N ILE A 7 51.72 -13.44 -20.62
CA ILE A 7 51.12 -12.26 -19.98
C ILE A 7 50.35 -12.74 -18.76
N LEU A 8 50.83 -12.41 -17.57
CA LEU A 8 50.15 -12.63 -16.29
C LEU A 8 49.14 -11.48 -16.11
N VAL A 9 47.85 -11.77 -16.29
CA VAL A 9 46.80 -10.83 -15.90
C VAL A 9 46.50 -11.00 -14.44
N SER A 10 47.00 -10.09 -13.61
CA SER A 10 46.66 -10.01 -12.19
C SER A 10 45.24 -9.45 -12.02
N LEU A 11 44.29 -10.29 -11.71
CA LEU A 11 42.97 -9.88 -11.27
C LEU A 11 43.07 -9.30 -9.85
N LEU A 12 43.04 -7.99 -9.75
CA LEU A 12 42.84 -7.29 -8.47
C LEU A 12 41.41 -7.51 -8.01
N PHE A 13 41.18 -8.48 -7.15
CA PHE A 13 39.98 -8.55 -6.35
C PHE A 13 40.03 -7.42 -5.33
N GLY A 14 39.39 -6.29 -5.64
CA GLY A 14 39.13 -5.27 -4.64
C GLY A 14 38.22 -5.85 -3.56
N ALA A 15 38.73 -5.99 -2.35
CA ALA A 15 37.94 -6.33 -1.18
C ALA A 15 36.86 -5.24 -1.01
N MET A 16 35.58 -5.61 -1.14
CA MET A 16 34.49 -4.73 -0.75
C MET A 16 34.63 -4.44 0.76
N PRO A 17 34.45 -3.18 1.17
CA PRO A 17 34.46 -2.86 2.59
C PRO A 17 33.34 -3.62 3.29
N PRO A 18 33.54 -4.11 4.52
CA PRO A 18 32.48 -4.76 5.28
C PRO A 18 31.33 -3.78 5.45
N CYS A 19 30.11 -4.26 5.22
CA CYS A 19 28.88 -3.52 5.42
C CYS A 19 28.82 -3.09 6.89
N GLY A 20 29.26 -1.85 7.19
CA GLY A 20 29.15 -1.27 8.51
C GLY A 20 27.68 -0.99 8.80
N SER A 21 27.14 -1.62 9.83
CA SER A 21 25.83 -1.35 10.38
C SER A 21 25.74 0.09 10.90
N VAL A 22 25.42 1.03 10.01
CA VAL A 22 25.00 2.35 10.43
C VAL A 22 23.53 2.22 10.81
N PHE A 23 23.25 1.85 12.05
CA PHE A 23 21.94 2.05 12.64
C PHE A 23 21.70 3.56 12.72
N ARG A 24 21.13 4.15 11.67
CA ARG A 24 20.42 5.42 11.85
C ARG A 24 19.21 5.08 12.70
N GLN A 25 19.12 5.64 13.89
CA GLN A 25 17.84 5.76 14.59
C GLN A 25 16.96 6.65 13.70
N TYR A 26 16.08 6.03 12.95
CA TYR A 26 14.98 6.74 12.32
C TYR A 26 14.12 7.36 13.42
N ALA A 27 13.51 8.51 13.14
CA ALA A 27 12.55 9.11 14.04
C ALA A 27 11.60 8.00 14.48
N ALA A 28 11.50 7.77 15.79
CA ALA A 28 10.64 6.75 16.33
C ALA A 28 9.25 6.94 15.74
N GLY A 29 8.66 5.88 15.20
CA GLY A 29 7.26 5.84 14.86
C GLY A 29 6.40 6.26 16.05
N PRO A 30 5.09 6.41 15.89
CA PRO A 30 4.23 6.83 16.98
C PRO A 30 4.46 5.94 18.20
N THR A 31 4.55 6.53 19.39
CA THR A 31 4.84 5.82 20.63
C THR A 31 3.75 4.82 21.01
N ALA A 32 2.56 4.95 20.45
CA ALA A 32 1.47 3.98 20.49
C ALA A 32 0.54 4.22 19.30
N LEU A 33 0.30 3.19 18.49
CA LEU A 33 -0.70 3.21 17.43
C LEU A 33 -2.10 3.01 18.03
N ALA A 34 -3.08 3.72 17.49
CA ALA A 34 -4.48 3.47 17.84
C ALA A 34 -4.91 2.09 17.30
N PRO A 35 -5.63 1.28 18.08
CA PRO A 35 -6.18 0.04 17.57
C PRO A 35 -7.35 0.31 16.61
N VAL A 36 -7.59 -0.62 15.69
CA VAL A 36 -8.80 -0.62 14.86
C VAL A 36 -10.03 -0.68 15.76
N PRO A 37 -11.06 0.16 15.52
CA PRO A 37 -12.26 0.21 16.36
C PRO A 37 -12.90 -1.16 16.59
N GLY A 38 -13.27 -1.43 17.84
CA GLY A 38 -13.83 -2.73 18.24
C GLY A 38 -12.82 -3.86 18.43
N THR A 39 -11.52 -3.55 18.38
CA THR A 39 -10.42 -4.51 18.53
C THR A 39 -9.33 -4.00 19.48
N THR A 40 -8.34 -4.83 19.76
CA THR A 40 -7.05 -4.44 20.35
C THR A 40 -5.92 -4.46 19.31
N CYS A 41 -6.26 -4.70 18.05
CA CYS A 41 -5.30 -4.84 16.96
C CYS A 41 -4.89 -3.49 16.39
N THR A 42 -3.60 -3.21 16.38
CA THR A 42 -3.04 -2.11 15.60
C THR A 42 -2.85 -2.55 14.14
N VAL A 43 -2.78 -1.59 13.23
CA VAL A 43 -2.44 -1.87 11.84
C VAL A 43 -0.92 -1.94 11.72
N PHE A 44 -0.41 -3.16 11.78
CA PHE A 44 1.02 -3.49 11.80
C PHE A 44 1.79 -3.00 13.05
N PRO A 45 3.04 -3.45 13.25
CA PRO A 45 3.95 -2.91 14.26
C PRO A 45 4.32 -1.45 14.00
N ALA A 46 4.67 -0.72 15.06
CA ALA A 46 5.02 0.70 14.94
C ALA A 46 6.25 0.98 14.06
N ASP A 47 7.12 0.00 13.88
CA ASP A 47 8.29 0.06 13.01
C ASP A 47 8.03 -0.49 11.58
N ASN A 48 6.77 -0.82 11.27
CA ASN A 48 6.38 -1.20 9.91
C ASN A 48 6.57 -0.03 8.95
N VAL A 49 6.87 -0.34 7.69
CA VAL A 49 7.05 0.69 6.64
C VAL A 49 5.81 1.58 6.49
N TRP A 50 4.61 1.03 6.67
CA TRP A 50 3.36 1.80 6.65
C TRP A 50 3.31 2.87 7.74
N ASN A 51 3.85 2.59 8.93
CA ASN A 51 3.83 3.45 10.11
C ASN A 51 5.10 4.32 10.24
N THR A 52 6.02 4.23 9.26
CA THR A 52 7.30 4.96 9.30
C THR A 52 7.17 6.31 8.60
N PRO A 53 7.51 7.43 9.28
CA PRO A 53 7.53 8.77 8.65
C PRO A 53 8.54 8.86 7.50
N ILE A 54 8.16 9.63 6.46
CA ILE A 54 8.98 9.83 5.26
C ILE A 54 9.25 11.31 4.94
N ASP A 55 8.83 12.20 5.81
CA ASP A 55 8.89 13.66 5.61
C ASP A 55 10.31 14.19 5.44
N ASP A 56 11.33 13.49 5.94
CA ASP A 56 12.74 13.83 5.80
C ASP A 56 13.51 12.95 4.79
N LEU A 57 12.84 12.00 4.11
CA LEU A 57 13.49 11.19 3.09
C LEU A 57 13.81 12.02 1.82
N PRO A 58 14.87 11.67 1.09
CA PRO A 58 15.20 12.34 -0.16
C PRO A 58 14.11 12.14 -1.23
N VAL A 59 13.95 13.13 -2.10
CA VAL A 59 13.09 13.00 -3.29
C VAL A 59 13.69 11.96 -4.24
N ASN A 60 12.85 11.07 -4.76
CA ASN A 60 13.27 10.08 -5.75
C ASN A 60 13.68 10.78 -7.04
N ARG A 61 14.81 10.35 -7.62
CA ARG A 61 15.35 10.91 -8.87
C ARG A 61 14.36 10.89 -10.05
N ASN A 62 13.41 9.95 -10.05
CA ASN A 62 12.41 9.79 -11.11
C ASN A 62 11.11 10.54 -10.80
N SER A 63 10.99 11.20 -9.63
CA SER A 63 9.76 11.83 -9.14
C SER A 63 9.10 12.73 -10.19
N ALA A 64 9.87 13.61 -10.84
CA ALA A 64 9.36 14.54 -11.85
C ALA A 64 8.84 13.81 -13.11
N ALA A 65 9.55 12.77 -13.56
CA ALA A 65 9.13 11.99 -14.72
C ALA A 65 7.85 11.18 -14.42
N TRP A 66 7.81 10.55 -13.26
CA TRP A 66 6.63 9.80 -12.82
C TRP A 66 5.40 10.70 -12.64
N ALA A 67 5.56 11.86 -12.00
CA ALA A 67 4.47 12.84 -11.88
C ALA A 67 3.95 13.29 -13.25
N ALA A 68 4.85 13.51 -14.22
CA ALA A 68 4.48 13.88 -15.58
C ALA A 68 3.76 12.75 -16.34
N SER A 69 3.91 11.49 -15.92
CA SER A 69 3.21 10.36 -16.52
C SER A 69 1.73 10.28 -16.14
N LEU A 70 1.33 10.94 -15.06
CA LEU A 70 -0.05 10.96 -14.53
C LEU A 70 -0.84 12.12 -15.17
N ARG A 71 -2.13 11.90 -15.41
CA ARG A 71 -2.98 12.85 -16.14
C ARG A 71 -3.79 13.77 -15.23
N GLY A 72 -4.08 13.31 -14.01
CA GLY A 72 -4.85 14.06 -13.03
C GLY A 72 -4.14 15.32 -12.59
N ARG A 73 -4.91 16.38 -12.34
CA ARG A 73 -4.36 17.68 -11.89
C ARG A 73 -4.54 17.93 -10.40
N HIS A 74 -5.39 17.16 -9.76
CA HIS A 74 -5.75 17.25 -8.34
C HIS A 74 -5.93 15.85 -7.77
N LEU A 75 -5.95 15.74 -6.46
CA LEU A 75 -6.44 14.53 -5.80
C LEU A 75 -7.86 14.23 -6.25
N THR A 76 -8.17 12.96 -6.42
CA THR A 76 -9.53 12.42 -6.50
C THR A 76 -9.76 11.49 -5.31
N LEU A 77 -11.00 11.17 -4.98
CA LEU A 77 -11.31 10.36 -3.82
C LEU A 77 -12.15 9.15 -4.21
N GLY A 78 -11.71 7.96 -3.81
CA GLY A 78 -12.46 6.71 -3.86
C GLY A 78 -13.36 6.51 -2.63
N PHE A 79 -13.62 7.56 -1.84
CA PHE A 79 -14.48 7.50 -0.66
C PHE A 79 -15.31 8.77 -0.48
N GLY A 80 -16.34 8.65 0.35
CA GLY A 80 -17.25 9.77 0.67
C GLY A 80 -18.39 9.94 -0.33
N PRO A 81 -19.19 10.99 -0.18
CA PRO A 81 -20.38 11.19 -1.02
C PRO A 81 -20.01 11.68 -2.42
N ALA A 82 -20.56 11.00 -3.44
CA ALA A 82 -20.51 11.43 -4.83
C ALA A 82 -21.75 10.96 -5.57
N GLY A 83 -22.36 11.82 -6.40
CA GLY A 83 -23.54 11.46 -7.21
C GLY A 83 -24.74 10.93 -6.41
N GLY A 84 -24.89 11.31 -5.14
CA GLY A 84 -25.97 10.84 -4.26
C GLY A 84 -25.74 9.45 -3.64
N LYS A 85 -24.55 8.89 -3.77
CA LYS A 85 -24.11 7.64 -3.16
C LYS A 85 -22.91 7.90 -2.25
N ASN A 86 -22.63 6.99 -1.33
CA ASN A 86 -21.37 6.95 -0.57
C ASN A 86 -20.49 5.86 -1.14
N TYR A 87 -19.23 6.21 -1.33
CA TYR A 87 -18.16 5.33 -1.81
C TYR A 87 -17.18 5.02 -0.70
N GLY A 88 -16.37 4.00 -0.90
CA GLY A 88 -15.31 3.55 -0.01
C GLY A 88 -15.38 2.06 0.28
N PHE A 89 -14.34 1.56 0.93
CA PHE A 89 -14.19 0.15 1.27
C PHE A 89 -14.83 -0.16 2.62
N PRO A 90 -15.89 -0.98 2.66
CA PRO A 90 -16.44 -1.47 3.91
C PRO A 90 -15.53 -2.53 4.51
N PHE A 91 -15.54 -2.69 5.83
CA PHE A 91 -14.85 -3.79 6.50
C PHE A 91 -15.68 -4.37 7.64
N GLN A 92 -15.36 -5.61 8.01
CA GLN A 92 -16.02 -6.34 9.10
C GLN A 92 -15.01 -6.75 10.16
N ILE A 93 -15.39 -6.56 11.45
CA ILE A 93 -14.67 -7.18 12.56
C ILE A 93 -15.29 -8.54 12.81
N VAL A 94 -14.46 -9.56 12.73
CA VAL A 94 -14.81 -10.97 13.05
C VAL A 94 -14.04 -11.44 14.28
N ASP A 95 -14.37 -12.65 14.77
CA ASP A 95 -13.69 -13.26 15.92
C ASP A 95 -13.45 -14.76 15.70
N ASN A 96 -12.86 -15.43 16.69
CA ASN A 96 -12.54 -16.86 16.61
C ASN A 96 -13.79 -17.78 16.60
N HIS A 97 -14.99 -17.23 16.81
CA HIS A 97 -16.25 -17.97 16.68
C HIS A 97 -16.84 -17.84 15.27
N THR A 98 -16.37 -16.89 14.48
CA THR A 98 -16.78 -16.73 13.07
C THR A 98 -16.31 -17.95 12.26
N ALA A 99 -17.25 -18.57 11.57
CA ALA A 99 -16.94 -19.76 10.78
C ALA A 99 -15.95 -19.42 9.64
N MET A 100 -14.88 -20.22 9.58
CA MET A 100 -13.92 -20.16 8.47
C MET A 100 -14.42 -21.04 7.33
N VAL A 101 -14.60 -20.47 6.16
CA VAL A 101 -15.15 -21.18 4.99
C VAL A 101 -14.15 -21.24 3.84
N PRO A 102 -14.13 -22.33 3.05
CA PRO A 102 -13.40 -22.34 1.80
C PRO A 102 -14.10 -21.41 0.80
N VAL A 103 -13.35 -20.49 0.19
CA VAL A 103 -13.80 -19.60 -0.88
C VAL A 103 -13.29 -20.17 -2.21
N ALA A 104 -14.17 -20.27 -3.20
CA ALA A 104 -13.76 -20.69 -4.54
C ALA A 104 -13.01 -19.54 -5.22
N ILE A 105 -11.69 -19.59 -5.17
CA ILE A 105 -10.79 -18.60 -5.78
C ILE A 105 -10.57 -18.96 -7.25
N SER A 106 -10.71 -17.99 -8.16
CA SER A 106 -10.48 -18.21 -9.59
C SER A 106 -9.02 -18.02 -9.98
N ASP A 107 -8.30 -17.08 -9.37
CA ASP A 107 -6.85 -16.89 -9.58
C ASP A 107 -6.05 -17.45 -8.40
N VAL A 108 -5.92 -18.79 -8.40
CA VAL A 108 -5.25 -19.53 -7.34
C VAL A 108 -3.75 -19.24 -7.29
N ALA A 109 -3.15 -18.84 -8.42
CA ALA A 109 -1.71 -18.59 -8.51
C ALA A 109 -1.31 -17.27 -7.81
N GLU A 110 -2.27 -16.37 -7.63
CA GLU A 110 -2.08 -15.05 -7.03
C GLU A 110 -2.89 -14.89 -5.73
N SER A 111 -3.14 -16.01 -5.00
CA SER A 111 -4.01 -15.98 -3.83
C SER A 111 -3.56 -16.93 -2.74
N ASP A 112 -3.80 -16.55 -1.49
CA ASP A 112 -3.73 -17.45 -0.35
C ASP A 112 -4.93 -18.42 -0.37
N PRO A 113 -4.72 -19.72 -0.11
CA PRO A 113 -5.77 -20.72 -0.26
C PRO A 113 -6.91 -20.60 0.77
N GLY A 114 -6.77 -19.75 1.79
CA GLY A 114 -7.72 -19.64 2.90
C GLY A 114 -7.58 -20.76 3.94
N PRO A 115 -8.63 -21.06 4.72
CA PRO A 115 -10.01 -20.54 4.62
C PRO A 115 -10.17 -19.09 5.07
N TYR A 116 -11.35 -18.49 4.78
CA TYR A 116 -11.66 -17.09 5.07
C TYR A 116 -12.88 -16.99 6.00
N PRO A 117 -12.96 -15.97 6.91
CA PRO A 117 -14.12 -15.73 7.76
C PRO A 117 -15.24 -15.00 7.01
N PHE A 118 -15.44 -15.35 5.75
CA PHE A 118 -16.40 -14.73 4.85
C PHE A 118 -17.79 -15.34 5.04
N ASN A 119 -18.82 -14.51 5.19
CA ASN A 119 -20.20 -14.94 5.45
C ASN A 119 -21.23 -14.02 4.79
N ALA A 120 -22.53 -14.31 4.96
CA ALA A 120 -23.62 -13.57 4.34
C ALA A 120 -23.73 -12.12 4.86
N GLU A 121 -23.24 -11.82 6.04
CA GLU A 121 -23.25 -10.49 6.63
C GLU A 121 -22.00 -9.68 6.31
N THR A 122 -20.98 -10.30 5.70
CA THR A 122 -19.75 -9.58 5.34
C THR A 122 -20.10 -8.49 4.31
N PRO A 123 -19.85 -7.23 4.64
CA PRO A 123 -20.10 -6.15 3.69
C PRO A 123 -19.10 -6.25 2.53
N ILE A 124 -19.62 -6.08 1.34
CA ILE A 124 -18.83 -6.08 0.10
C ILE A 124 -18.89 -4.67 -0.46
N GLU A 125 -17.79 -4.21 -1.00
CA GLU A 125 -17.71 -2.93 -1.69
C GLU A 125 -18.83 -2.82 -2.74
N PRO A 126 -19.57 -1.69 -2.80
CA PRO A 126 -20.69 -1.54 -3.73
C PRO A 126 -20.24 -1.73 -5.18
N TYR A 127 -20.89 -2.65 -5.90
CA TYR A 127 -20.54 -3.06 -7.27
C TYR A 127 -20.75 -1.99 -8.36
N ASP A 128 -21.32 -0.86 -8.06
CA ASP A 128 -21.56 0.24 -9.02
C ASP A 128 -20.25 0.92 -9.48
N GLY A 129 -19.33 0.14 -10.04
CA GLY A 129 -18.00 0.58 -10.47
C GLY A 129 -16.87 0.25 -9.49
N GLY A 130 -17.17 -0.47 -8.40
CA GLY A 130 -16.18 -1.01 -7.47
C GLY A 130 -15.80 -2.45 -7.83
N ASP A 131 -14.67 -2.89 -7.29
CA ASP A 131 -14.05 -4.18 -7.54
C ASP A 131 -14.58 -5.28 -6.61
N ALA A 132 -15.68 -4.99 -5.88
CA ALA A 132 -16.35 -5.91 -4.97
C ALA A 132 -15.40 -6.49 -3.89
N HIS A 133 -14.58 -5.65 -3.28
CA HIS A 133 -13.71 -6.07 -2.19
C HIS A 133 -14.50 -6.40 -0.92
N ALA A 134 -14.03 -7.43 -0.19
CA ALA A 134 -14.51 -7.76 1.14
C ALA A 134 -13.32 -7.83 2.11
N LEU A 135 -13.35 -6.99 3.14
CA LEU A 135 -12.27 -6.84 4.11
C LEU A 135 -12.74 -7.33 5.48
N MET A 136 -12.00 -8.23 6.12
CA MET A 136 -12.34 -8.81 7.41
C MET A 136 -11.13 -8.82 8.34
N ILE A 137 -11.30 -8.35 9.58
CA ILE A 137 -10.24 -8.34 10.60
C ILE A 137 -10.68 -9.20 11.76
N ASN A 138 -9.91 -10.23 12.05
CA ASN A 138 -10.14 -11.05 13.26
C ASN A 138 -9.55 -10.34 14.48
N LYS A 139 -10.44 -9.87 15.38
CA LYS A 139 -10.06 -9.09 16.57
C LYS A 139 -9.25 -9.87 17.61
N ASP A 140 -9.33 -11.21 17.61
CA ASP A 140 -8.66 -12.05 18.60
C ASP A 140 -7.24 -12.44 18.14
N THR A 141 -7.04 -12.58 16.82
CA THR A 141 -5.75 -12.98 16.24
C THR A 141 -5.01 -11.84 15.58
N CYS A 142 -5.70 -10.73 15.23
CA CYS A 142 -5.20 -9.62 14.43
C CYS A 142 -4.75 -10.07 13.01
N ILE A 143 -5.50 -10.98 12.43
CA ILE A 143 -5.32 -11.38 11.03
C ILE A 143 -6.32 -10.59 10.18
N LEU A 144 -5.79 -9.97 9.13
CA LEU A 144 -6.55 -9.31 8.08
C LEU A 144 -6.75 -10.28 6.92
N TYR A 145 -7.97 -10.39 6.44
CA TYR A 145 -8.38 -11.15 5.27
C TYR A 145 -8.98 -10.21 4.25
N GLU A 146 -8.52 -10.26 3.03
CA GLU A 146 -9.00 -9.43 1.93
C GLU A 146 -9.35 -10.30 0.73
N LEU A 147 -10.49 -10.02 0.10
CA LEU A 147 -10.98 -10.71 -1.09
C LEU A 147 -11.29 -9.68 -2.18
N TYR A 148 -10.97 -10.00 -3.43
CA TYR A 148 -11.29 -9.25 -4.63
C TYR A 148 -12.34 -9.97 -5.47
N ASP A 149 -13.27 -9.24 -6.09
CA ASP A 149 -14.46 -9.77 -6.82
C ASP A 149 -15.21 -10.79 -5.96
N ALA A 150 -15.46 -10.39 -4.69
CA ALA A 150 -16.04 -11.27 -3.68
C ALA A 150 -17.56 -11.38 -3.82
N HIS A 151 -18.09 -12.60 -3.75
CA HIS A 151 -19.51 -12.86 -3.85
C HIS A 151 -19.95 -13.95 -2.87
N TRP A 152 -21.02 -13.67 -2.10
CA TRP A 152 -21.69 -14.66 -1.27
C TRP A 152 -22.94 -15.18 -1.98
N ASN A 153 -22.82 -16.27 -2.74
CA ASN A 153 -23.88 -16.84 -3.55
C ASN A 153 -24.55 -17.99 -2.79
N GLU A 154 -25.55 -17.69 -1.94
CA GLU A 154 -26.35 -18.71 -1.23
C GLU A 154 -25.51 -19.78 -0.53
N GLY A 155 -24.49 -19.37 0.22
CA GLY A 155 -23.56 -20.27 0.91
C GLY A 155 -22.49 -20.93 0.01
N ARG A 156 -22.32 -20.45 -1.21
CA ARG A 156 -21.23 -20.80 -2.14
C ARG A 156 -20.34 -19.58 -2.38
N PRO A 157 -19.46 -19.23 -1.42
CA PRO A 157 -18.63 -18.07 -1.54
C PRO A 157 -17.59 -18.25 -2.66
N LYS A 158 -17.36 -17.18 -3.41
CA LYS A 158 -16.34 -17.11 -4.46
C LYS A 158 -15.67 -15.75 -4.48
N ALA A 159 -14.44 -15.69 -4.98
CA ALA A 159 -13.69 -14.48 -5.25
C ALA A 159 -12.74 -14.69 -6.43
N ALA A 160 -12.27 -13.61 -7.04
CA ALA A 160 -11.17 -13.71 -7.99
C ALA A 160 -9.86 -13.98 -7.23
N ASN A 161 -9.53 -13.15 -6.27
CA ASN A 161 -8.33 -13.28 -5.45
C ASN A 161 -8.66 -13.20 -3.96
N GLY A 162 -7.74 -13.72 -3.15
CA GLY A 162 -7.78 -13.57 -1.71
C GLY A 162 -6.39 -13.55 -1.09
N VAL A 163 -6.19 -12.71 -0.08
CA VAL A 163 -4.90 -12.56 0.60
C VAL A 163 -5.09 -12.41 2.11
N ILE A 164 -4.08 -12.86 2.85
CA ILE A 164 -4.09 -12.89 4.32
C ILE A 164 -2.85 -12.16 4.84
N PHE A 165 -3.04 -11.22 5.79
CA PHE A 165 -1.94 -10.51 6.43
C PHE A 165 -2.00 -10.65 7.95
N ASP A 166 -0.86 -10.86 8.58
CA ASP A 166 -0.71 -10.77 10.03
C ASP A 166 -0.40 -9.32 10.43
N LEU A 167 -1.38 -8.63 11.00
CA LEU A 167 -1.22 -7.23 11.42
C LEU A 167 -0.22 -7.05 12.59
N LYS A 168 0.30 -8.12 13.16
CA LYS A 168 1.35 -8.09 14.21
C LYS A 168 2.75 -8.32 13.64
N SER A 169 2.88 -8.46 12.32
CA SER A 169 4.12 -8.82 11.65
C SER A 169 4.53 -7.77 10.61
N ASN A 170 5.84 -7.65 10.38
CA ASN A 170 6.41 -6.87 9.27
C ASN A 170 6.54 -7.70 7.98
N ALA A 171 6.01 -8.92 7.94
CA ALA A 171 6.03 -9.74 6.73
C ALA A 171 5.13 -9.11 5.65
N LEU A 172 5.66 -9.02 4.42
CA LEU A 172 4.94 -8.44 3.29
C LEU A 172 3.88 -9.37 2.72
N ILE A 173 3.99 -10.68 2.95
CA ILE A 173 3.05 -11.70 2.51
C ILE A 173 2.95 -12.79 3.59
N TRP A 174 1.76 -13.38 3.74
CA TRP A 174 1.49 -14.44 4.72
C TRP A 174 2.17 -15.75 4.35
N ASP A 175 1.91 -16.24 3.15
CA ASP A 175 2.53 -17.46 2.64
C ASP A 175 3.58 -17.15 1.57
N ARG A 176 4.85 -17.33 1.92
CA ARG A 176 5.99 -17.06 1.02
C ARG A 176 6.13 -18.05 -0.12
N SER A 177 5.38 -19.14 -0.12
CA SER A 177 5.28 -20.03 -1.28
C SER A 177 4.49 -19.41 -2.44
N LEU A 178 3.71 -18.33 -2.13
CA LEU A 178 2.88 -17.58 -3.06
C LEU A 178 3.41 -16.14 -3.19
N PRO A 179 4.51 -15.90 -3.90
CA PRO A 179 5.17 -14.59 -3.96
C PRO A 179 4.36 -13.50 -4.68
N THR A 180 3.18 -13.81 -5.16
CA THR A 180 2.32 -12.94 -5.97
C THR A 180 0.90 -12.82 -5.45
N ALA A 181 0.61 -13.26 -4.21
CA ALA A 181 -0.71 -13.10 -3.61
C ALA A 181 -1.08 -11.62 -3.50
N SER A 182 -2.20 -11.23 -4.11
CA SER A 182 -2.64 -9.85 -4.20
C SER A 182 -4.15 -9.73 -4.37
N VAL A 183 -4.70 -8.69 -3.78
CA VAL A 183 -6.05 -8.17 -4.05
C VAL A 183 -5.98 -6.73 -4.57
N ASP A 184 -4.76 -6.20 -4.70
CA ASP A 184 -4.45 -4.96 -5.42
C ASP A 184 -3.29 -5.18 -6.39
N ASP A 185 -3.07 -4.22 -7.28
CA ASP A 185 -2.10 -4.33 -8.37
C ASP A 185 -0.63 -4.15 -7.95
N ALA A 186 -0.36 -3.77 -6.71
CA ALA A 186 1.00 -3.68 -6.16
C ALA A 186 1.37 -4.85 -5.23
N GLY A 187 0.42 -5.73 -4.91
CA GLY A 187 0.59 -6.77 -3.89
C GLY A 187 0.70 -6.20 -2.48
N LEU A 188 0.04 -5.09 -2.24
CA LEU A 188 -0.04 -4.40 -0.96
C LEU A 188 -1.40 -4.69 -0.30
N PRO A 189 -1.49 -4.66 1.04
CA PRO A 189 -2.78 -4.74 1.70
C PRO A 189 -3.60 -3.48 1.48
N LEU A 190 -4.91 -3.64 1.28
CA LEU A 190 -5.86 -2.56 1.10
C LEU A 190 -6.11 -1.79 2.41
N PHE A 191 -6.61 -2.51 3.43
CA PHE A 191 -7.07 -1.90 4.67
C PHE A 191 -6.04 -0.99 5.35
N PRO A 192 -4.75 -1.34 5.43
CA PRO A 192 -3.72 -0.50 6.04
C PRO A 192 -3.53 0.87 5.40
N GLY A 193 -3.86 1.01 4.11
CA GLY A 193 -3.68 2.25 3.35
C GLY A 193 -4.94 3.13 3.26
N LEU A 194 -6.07 2.69 3.80
CA LEU A 194 -7.32 3.45 3.69
C LEU A 194 -7.33 4.67 4.62
N VAL A 195 -7.88 5.78 4.13
CA VAL A 195 -8.30 6.88 5.01
C VAL A 195 -9.49 6.39 5.83
N ARG A 196 -9.35 6.29 7.15
CA ARG A 196 -10.45 5.84 8.01
C ARG A 196 -11.13 7.00 8.72
N TYR A 197 -12.46 6.95 8.75
CA TYR A 197 -13.26 8.01 9.35
C TYR A 197 -12.99 8.16 10.85
N ASP A 198 -12.82 7.04 11.58
CA ASP A 198 -12.51 7.03 13.00
C ASP A 198 -11.20 7.77 13.34
N GLU A 199 -10.17 7.62 12.50
CA GLU A 199 -8.88 8.32 12.66
C GLU A 199 -9.00 9.82 12.39
N VAL A 200 -9.75 10.19 11.35
CA VAL A 200 -10.01 11.61 11.05
C VAL A 200 -10.80 12.26 12.19
N GLN A 201 -11.76 11.56 12.79
CA GLN A 201 -12.49 12.03 13.97
C GLN A 201 -11.58 12.11 15.21
N ALA A 202 -10.67 11.17 15.38
CA ALA A 202 -9.67 11.20 16.46
C ALA A 202 -8.60 12.31 16.26
N GLY A 203 -8.52 12.90 15.07
CA GLY A 203 -7.61 14.00 14.75
C GLY A 203 -6.21 13.54 14.35
N VAL A 204 -6.00 12.25 14.06
CA VAL A 204 -4.67 11.72 13.70
C VAL A 204 -4.78 10.48 12.81
N ILE A 205 -3.95 10.46 11.76
CA ILE A 205 -3.63 9.27 10.97
C ILE A 205 -2.12 9.05 11.08
N ASP A 206 -1.72 7.93 11.65
CA ASP A 206 -0.31 7.61 11.97
C ASP A 206 0.29 6.57 11.02
N HIS A 207 -0.19 6.51 9.79
CA HIS A 207 0.29 5.57 8.75
C HIS A 207 0.27 6.20 7.35
N ALA A 208 0.95 5.53 6.40
CA ALA A 208 0.86 5.85 4.99
C ALA A 208 -0.52 5.50 4.43
N LEU A 209 -0.95 6.25 3.44
CA LEU A 209 -2.19 6.01 2.73
C LEU A 209 -1.92 5.21 1.43
N ARG A 210 -2.97 4.89 0.67
CA ARG A 210 -2.87 4.30 -0.66
C ARG A 210 -3.53 5.19 -1.70
N PHE A 211 -3.04 5.12 -2.93
CA PHE A 211 -3.65 5.81 -4.05
C PHE A 211 -3.51 5.01 -5.34
N GLU A 212 -4.34 5.34 -6.31
CA GLU A 212 -4.42 4.71 -7.60
C GLU A 212 -3.92 5.60 -8.73
N SER A 213 -3.66 4.98 -9.88
CA SER A 213 -3.27 5.67 -11.10
C SER A 213 -3.74 4.89 -12.33
N SER A 214 -4.07 5.60 -13.41
CA SER A 214 -4.56 5.00 -14.66
C SER A 214 -3.50 4.21 -15.43
N ARG A 215 -2.26 4.15 -14.95
CA ARG A 215 -1.15 3.41 -15.57
C ARG A 215 -0.02 3.14 -14.60
N ALA A 216 0.75 2.10 -14.87
CA ALA A 216 2.01 1.85 -14.20
C ALA A 216 3.03 1.18 -15.13
N TYR A 217 4.31 1.29 -14.77
CA TYR A 217 5.39 0.57 -15.43
C TYR A 217 5.27 -0.93 -15.15
N SER A 218 5.30 -1.74 -16.23
CA SER A 218 5.08 -3.18 -16.14
C SER A 218 6.36 -4.01 -15.96
N GLY A 219 7.53 -3.37 -15.90
CA GLY A 219 8.82 -4.07 -15.88
C GLY A 219 9.35 -4.41 -14.49
N ALA A 220 8.86 -3.75 -13.45
CA ALA A 220 9.28 -3.95 -12.06
C ALA A 220 8.31 -3.27 -11.11
N VAL A 221 8.39 -3.65 -9.83
CA VAL A 221 7.69 -3.05 -8.70
C VAL A 221 8.73 -2.49 -7.71
N LEU A 222 8.39 -1.43 -7.01
CA LEU A 222 9.20 -0.93 -5.88
C LEU A 222 8.73 -1.56 -4.58
N TRP A 223 9.68 -1.91 -3.73
CA TRP A 223 9.38 -2.28 -2.35
C TRP A 223 8.63 -1.13 -1.65
N PRO A 224 7.61 -1.39 -0.80
CA PRO A 224 7.18 -2.68 -0.28
C PRO A 224 6.22 -3.46 -1.19
N GLY A 225 5.86 -2.95 -2.36
CA GLY A 225 5.09 -3.70 -3.33
C GLY A 225 5.78 -5.02 -3.71
N THR A 226 4.98 -6.05 -3.92
CA THR A 226 5.45 -7.42 -4.24
C THR A 226 5.03 -7.88 -5.62
N TYR A 227 4.09 -7.17 -6.25
CA TYR A 227 3.44 -7.55 -7.49
C TYR A 227 3.39 -6.38 -8.50
N THR A 228 3.29 -6.70 -9.77
CA THR A 228 2.89 -5.79 -10.84
C THR A 228 2.11 -6.58 -11.88
N PRO A 229 0.91 -6.12 -12.28
CA PRO A 229 -0.01 -6.89 -13.09
C PRO A 229 0.57 -7.33 -14.44
N THR A 230 0.21 -8.54 -14.84
CA THR A 230 0.66 -9.10 -16.13
C THR A 230 -0.03 -8.46 -17.33
N TYR A 231 -1.22 -7.89 -17.15
CA TYR A 231 -1.98 -7.21 -18.21
C TYR A 231 -1.37 -5.84 -18.57
N LEU A 232 -0.55 -5.24 -17.70
CA LEU A 232 0.16 -4.01 -18.03
C LEU A 232 1.18 -4.23 -19.13
N ASN A 233 1.20 -3.35 -20.11
CA ASN A 233 2.12 -3.41 -21.25
C ASN A 233 3.02 -2.17 -21.36
N THR A 234 2.99 -1.28 -20.40
CA THR A 234 3.79 -0.05 -20.36
C THR A 234 5.26 -0.37 -20.06
N ARG A 235 6.14 -0.22 -21.04
CA ARG A 235 7.56 -0.56 -20.93
C ARG A 235 8.48 0.64 -20.69
N ASP A 236 7.93 1.84 -20.62
CA ASP A 236 8.66 3.07 -20.34
C ASP A 236 8.87 3.24 -18.82
N PRO A 237 10.12 3.18 -18.32
CA PRO A 237 10.40 3.33 -16.89
C PRO A 237 10.20 4.75 -16.36
N SER A 238 9.93 5.73 -17.23
CA SER A 238 9.53 7.09 -16.83
C SER A 238 8.07 7.18 -16.37
N VAL A 239 7.26 6.14 -16.63
CA VAL A 239 5.91 6.00 -16.07
C VAL A 239 6.02 5.57 -14.60
N ILE A 240 5.07 6.01 -13.79
CA ILE A 240 4.99 5.66 -12.36
C ILE A 240 5.10 4.15 -12.13
N TRP A 241 5.72 3.75 -11.03
CA TRP A 241 5.91 2.34 -10.68
C TRP A 241 5.00 1.95 -9.50
N MET A 242 4.43 0.75 -9.56
CA MET A 242 3.75 0.13 -8.42
C MET A 242 4.66 0.11 -7.19
N GLY A 243 4.10 0.31 -6.01
CA GLY A 243 4.84 0.39 -4.75
C GLY A 243 5.59 1.71 -4.54
N SER A 244 5.61 2.65 -5.50
CA SER A 244 6.27 3.95 -5.28
C SER A 244 5.54 4.76 -4.20
N ARG A 245 6.32 5.38 -3.30
CA ARG A 245 5.78 6.17 -2.19
C ARG A 245 5.88 7.65 -2.46
N TRP A 246 4.79 8.36 -2.23
CA TRP A 246 4.62 9.77 -2.52
C TRP A 246 4.25 10.55 -1.27
N ARG A 247 4.69 11.77 -1.16
CA ARG A 247 4.26 12.66 -0.07
C ARG A 247 3.79 14.01 -0.62
N LEU A 248 2.91 14.65 0.12
CA LEU A 248 2.58 16.05 -0.07
C LEU A 248 3.79 16.88 0.36
N LYS A 249 4.22 17.84 -0.48
CA LYS A 249 5.39 18.67 -0.22
C LYS A 249 5.27 19.42 1.11
N LYS A 250 6.36 19.48 1.87
CA LYS A 250 6.42 20.13 3.18
C LYS A 250 5.93 21.59 3.12
N GLY A 251 6.24 22.32 2.04
CA GLY A 251 5.88 23.74 1.85
C GLY A 251 4.43 23.99 1.45
N PHE A 252 3.63 22.98 1.13
CA PHE A 252 2.23 23.18 0.81
C PHE A 252 1.45 23.64 2.04
N ASP A 253 0.77 24.81 1.95
CA ASP A 253 0.02 25.37 3.09
C ASP A 253 -1.33 24.68 3.24
N ILE A 254 -1.52 24.00 4.38
CA ILE A 254 -2.76 23.32 4.73
C ILE A 254 -3.62 24.09 5.74
N SER A 255 -3.19 25.27 6.18
CA SER A 255 -3.84 26.04 7.26
C SER A 255 -5.25 26.53 6.91
N THR A 256 -5.56 26.63 5.62
CA THR A 256 -6.86 27.09 5.12
C THR A 256 -7.89 25.98 4.97
N TYR A 257 -7.49 24.73 5.13
CA TYR A 257 -8.36 23.54 5.04
C TYR A 257 -9.09 23.31 6.37
N SER A 258 -10.23 22.61 6.33
CA SER A 258 -10.95 22.20 7.53
C SER A 258 -10.08 21.30 8.43
N ALA A 259 -10.44 21.18 9.71
CA ALA A 259 -9.70 20.32 10.64
C ALA A 259 -9.61 18.87 10.16
N GLN A 260 -10.69 18.31 9.60
CA GLN A 260 -10.69 16.95 9.04
C GLN A 260 -9.75 16.82 7.83
N ALA A 261 -9.79 17.78 6.90
CA ALA A 261 -8.87 17.79 5.76
C ALA A 261 -7.40 17.96 6.21
N GLN A 262 -7.13 18.80 7.23
CA GLN A 262 -5.78 18.96 7.78
C GLN A 262 -5.23 17.64 8.36
N VAL A 263 -6.06 16.78 8.97
CA VAL A 263 -5.62 15.46 9.46
C VAL A 263 -5.09 14.62 8.30
N ILE A 264 -5.86 14.49 7.23
CA ILE A 264 -5.48 13.71 6.04
C ILE A 264 -4.23 14.31 5.38
N LEU A 265 -4.22 15.63 5.16
CA LEU A 265 -3.09 16.33 4.53
C LEU A 265 -1.81 16.26 5.38
N THR A 266 -1.93 16.23 6.70
CA THR A 266 -0.80 16.01 7.62
C THR A 266 -0.23 14.61 7.47
N ALA A 267 -1.08 13.59 7.39
CA ALA A 267 -0.65 12.23 7.11
C ALA A 267 0.06 12.11 5.76
N LEU A 268 -0.49 12.74 4.71
CA LEU A 268 0.13 12.79 3.39
C LEU A 268 1.50 13.47 3.40
N LYS A 269 1.72 14.47 4.26
CA LYS A 269 3.05 15.09 4.44
C LYS A 269 4.01 14.19 5.19
N LYS A 270 3.56 13.55 6.26
CA LYS A 270 4.40 12.82 7.20
C LYS A 270 4.67 11.38 6.75
N TYR A 271 3.62 10.68 6.39
CA TYR A 271 3.68 9.26 6.02
C TYR A 271 3.52 9.04 4.52
N GLY A 272 2.90 9.98 3.80
CA GLY A 272 2.65 9.88 2.37
C GLY A 272 1.62 8.83 1.99
N MET A 273 1.71 8.36 0.74
CA MET A 273 0.83 7.35 0.16
C MET A 273 1.59 6.45 -0.81
N PHE A 274 1.20 5.18 -0.91
CA PHE A 274 1.74 4.21 -1.86
C PHE A 274 0.90 4.15 -3.14
N MET A 275 1.57 4.13 -4.30
CA MET A 275 0.94 3.74 -5.56
C MET A 275 0.64 2.25 -5.50
N SER A 276 -0.63 1.89 -5.38
CA SER A 276 -1.05 0.54 -5.02
C SER A 276 -1.90 -0.14 -6.08
N ASP A 277 -2.62 0.62 -6.92
CA ASP A 277 -3.59 0.03 -7.82
C ASP A 277 -3.77 0.79 -9.13
N ILE A 278 -4.41 0.16 -10.10
CA ILE A 278 -4.85 0.79 -11.33
C ILE A 278 -6.30 1.26 -11.18
N GLY A 279 -6.50 2.56 -11.37
CA GLY A 279 -7.79 3.22 -11.27
C GLY A 279 -7.70 4.65 -11.80
N ASP A 280 -8.31 5.60 -11.12
CA ASP A 280 -8.21 7.00 -11.50
C ASP A 280 -6.89 7.63 -11.01
N ASP A 281 -6.31 8.52 -11.81
CA ASP A 281 -5.06 9.19 -11.43
C ASP A 281 -5.25 10.04 -10.16
N TRP A 282 -4.36 9.80 -9.17
CA TRP A 282 -4.36 10.47 -7.87
C TRP A 282 -5.58 10.17 -7.00
N GLN A 283 -6.25 9.05 -7.20
CA GLN A 283 -7.36 8.62 -6.37
C GLN A 283 -6.85 8.13 -5.01
N LEU A 284 -7.24 8.84 -3.97
CA LEU A 284 -6.99 8.47 -2.58
C LEU A 284 -8.15 7.61 -2.07
N ASP A 285 -7.86 6.47 -1.48
CA ASP A 285 -8.88 5.54 -1.02
C ASP A 285 -9.15 5.65 0.47
N GLY A 286 -10.39 5.30 0.85
CA GLY A 286 -10.82 5.35 2.25
C GLY A 286 -11.95 4.39 2.54
N THR A 287 -12.29 4.29 3.83
CA THR A 287 -13.38 3.43 4.28
C THR A 287 -14.74 3.97 3.88
N LEU A 288 -15.68 3.06 3.59
CA LEU A 288 -17.09 3.41 3.46
C LEU A 288 -17.63 3.90 4.80
N ASP A 289 -18.06 5.15 4.84
CA ASP A 289 -18.73 5.73 6.00
C ASP A 289 -19.79 6.76 5.53
N THR A 290 -20.95 6.76 6.19
CA THR A 290 -22.02 7.69 5.85
C THR A 290 -21.81 9.10 6.40
N ASP A 291 -20.88 9.26 7.33
CA ASP A 291 -20.58 10.53 7.99
C ASP A 291 -19.51 11.36 7.25
N TRP A 292 -18.93 10.83 6.17
CA TRP A 292 -18.10 11.64 5.29
C TRP A 292 -18.88 12.81 4.72
N SER A 293 -18.37 14.02 4.87
CA SER A 293 -19.06 15.22 4.38
C SER A 293 -18.68 15.56 2.94
N GLN A 294 -19.64 16.07 2.15
CA GLN A 294 -19.36 16.62 0.83
C GLN A 294 -18.34 17.77 0.88
N ASN A 295 -18.31 18.53 1.97
CA ASN A 295 -17.37 19.62 2.13
C ASN A 295 -15.92 19.10 2.19
N LEU A 296 -15.67 18.03 2.93
CA LEU A 296 -14.34 17.39 2.99
C LEU A 296 -13.90 16.93 1.59
N VAL A 297 -14.80 16.26 0.85
CA VAL A 297 -14.52 15.83 -0.53
C VAL A 297 -14.17 17.03 -1.41
N ASN A 298 -14.96 18.09 -1.35
CA ASN A 298 -14.72 19.29 -2.14
C ASN A 298 -13.37 19.94 -1.80
N GLU A 299 -12.98 19.98 -0.53
CA GLU A 299 -11.70 20.54 -0.10
C GLU A 299 -10.51 19.70 -0.60
N LEU A 300 -10.51 18.39 -0.37
CA LEU A 300 -9.40 17.51 -0.76
C LEU A 300 -9.19 17.47 -2.28
N THR A 301 -10.28 17.53 -3.05
CA THR A 301 -10.19 17.58 -4.53
C THR A 301 -9.66 18.91 -5.08
N THR A 302 -9.37 19.90 -4.23
CA THR A 302 -8.63 21.13 -4.65
C THR A 302 -7.12 20.97 -4.54
N VAL A 303 -6.60 19.92 -3.88
CA VAL A 303 -5.15 19.73 -3.68
C VAL A 303 -4.48 19.41 -5.02
N PRO A 304 -3.57 20.27 -5.52
CA PRO A 304 -2.95 20.03 -6.81
C PRO A 304 -2.00 18.84 -6.79
N SER A 305 -2.07 18.00 -7.80
CA SER A 305 -1.15 16.87 -7.98
C SER A 305 0.32 17.30 -8.11
N SER A 306 0.57 18.53 -8.59
CA SER A 306 1.91 19.12 -8.65
C SER A 306 2.55 19.33 -7.27
N GLU A 307 1.77 19.29 -6.20
CA GLU A 307 2.26 19.41 -4.82
C GLU A 307 2.71 18.07 -4.23
N PHE A 308 2.64 16.99 -4.99
CA PHE A 308 3.19 15.70 -4.58
C PHE A 308 4.57 15.44 -5.19
N GLU A 309 5.38 14.68 -4.46
CA GLU A 309 6.69 14.23 -4.88
C GLU A 309 6.93 12.79 -4.42
N ALA A 310 7.50 11.95 -5.30
CA ALA A 310 7.92 10.60 -4.92
C ALA A 310 9.20 10.67 -4.08
N VAL A 311 9.30 9.83 -3.05
CA VAL A 311 10.47 9.74 -2.18
C VAL A 311 11.31 8.52 -2.50
N ASP A 312 12.59 8.57 -2.15
CA ASP A 312 13.49 7.43 -2.16
C ASP A 312 13.45 6.76 -0.78
N GLU A 313 12.71 5.66 -0.68
CA GLU A 313 12.57 4.89 0.56
C GLU A 313 13.53 3.70 0.66
N SER A 314 14.54 3.64 -0.20
CA SER A 314 15.54 2.57 -0.22
C SER A 314 16.22 2.35 1.14
N SER A 315 16.33 3.40 1.95
CA SER A 315 16.88 3.32 3.30
C SER A 315 15.94 2.64 4.31
N LEU A 316 14.69 2.43 3.99
CA LEU A 316 13.69 1.76 4.82
C LEU A 316 13.53 0.28 4.47
N MET A 317 14.11 -0.16 3.36
CA MET A 317 13.94 -1.53 2.88
C MET A 317 14.41 -2.54 3.93
N LEU A 318 13.48 -3.40 4.31
CA LEU A 318 13.75 -4.64 5.01
C LEU A 318 13.88 -5.76 3.99
N ASP A 319 14.72 -6.75 4.29
CA ASP A 319 14.72 -7.96 3.49
C ASP A 319 13.35 -8.66 3.63
N PRO A 320 12.96 -9.52 2.66
CA PRO A 320 11.69 -10.25 2.73
C PRO A 320 11.51 -11.07 4.03
N ASP A 321 12.59 -11.37 4.76
CA ASP A 321 12.55 -12.07 6.05
C ASP A 321 12.40 -11.12 7.26
N GLY A 322 12.09 -9.85 7.04
CA GLY A 322 11.95 -8.86 8.10
C GLY A 322 13.27 -8.45 8.75
N ARG A 323 14.40 -8.89 8.18
CA ARG A 323 15.72 -8.50 8.62
C ARG A 323 16.18 -7.28 7.83
N GLY A 324 16.60 -6.23 8.51
CA GLY A 324 17.06 -5.00 7.86
C GLY A 324 18.16 -5.31 6.83
N CYS A 325 17.90 -5.03 5.56
CA CYS A 325 18.88 -5.09 4.49
C CYS A 325 19.14 -3.70 3.96
N THR A 326 20.28 -3.13 4.33
CA THR A 326 20.72 -1.81 3.85
C THR A 326 21.44 -1.87 2.51
N CYS A 327 21.59 -3.05 1.91
CA CYS A 327 22.56 -3.26 0.81
C CYS A 327 21.96 -3.42 -0.58
N TYR A 328 20.65 -3.45 -0.78
CA TYR A 328 20.07 -3.61 -2.12
C TYR A 328 18.85 -2.74 -2.36
N CYS A 329 19.08 -1.61 -3.00
CA CYS A 329 18.05 -0.69 -3.48
C CYS A 329 17.68 -1.02 -4.94
N GLY A 330 17.29 -2.24 -5.21
CA GLY A 330 16.91 -2.68 -6.54
C GLY A 330 15.40 -2.87 -6.66
N ALA A 331 14.85 -2.48 -7.81
CA ALA A 331 13.53 -2.94 -8.20
C ALA A 331 13.48 -4.47 -8.18
N VAL A 332 12.45 -5.04 -7.59
CA VAL A 332 12.20 -6.47 -7.68
C VAL A 332 11.95 -6.79 -9.14
N LYS A 333 12.86 -7.53 -9.78
CA LYS A 333 12.66 -7.94 -11.18
C LYS A 333 11.63 -9.05 -11.21
N LYS A 334 10.66 -8.91 -12.10
CA LYS A 334 9.74 -9.98 -12.46
C LYS A 334 10.56 -11.20 -12.89
N ARG A 335 10.34 -12.37 -12.26
CA ARG A 335 10.88 -13.66 -12.70
C ARG A 335 10.04 -14.25 -13.83
#